data_3471795bee9d6ba55d8bc4a1d02280c4
#
_entry.id   3471795bee9d6ba55d8bc4a1d02280c4
#
_cell.length_a   1.000
_cell.length_b   1.000
_cell.length_c   1.000
_cell.angle_alpha   90.00
_cell.angle_beta   90.00
_cell.angle_gamma   90.00
#
_symmetry.space_group_name_H-M   'P 1'
#
loop_
_entity.id
_entity.type
_entity.pdbx_description
1 polymer ?
#
loop_
_entity_poly.entity_id
_entity_poly.type
_entity_poly.pdbx_seq_one_letter_code
_entity_poly.pdbx_strand_id
1 'polypeptide(L)'
;MTATFGTIYVIFKKCVSLIAAIMLLVVGADEKNTPAPVGAEVISKDTYVLYDYHMTSQGVTNDGEFFYFSGKKNLGKADIETGEIFRITTNAIPDELEEMGYDHIGGLSCCDGIVYAAVEDGPDYERSCIVLYDAETLKYTGKYYPLPYDLHKEGVPWCAVDVEKNYIYTAEWTNATVLNVFDLDTLELVKTIPLSQPVDRVQGAEMFDGKLYMSCDELDGNKHIYCVDVESGDVQVSFTRNVGAEIEAEGMTVYADENGEPVFCVLDRGARRKSSNLTRYRLAD
;
A
#
# COMPACT_ATOMS: atom_id res chain seq x y z
N MET A 1 -32.44 -10.25 32.84
CA MET A 1 -32.16 -8.99 32.12
C MET A 1 -30.96 -9.11 31.14
N THR A 2 -30.76 -10.27 30.57
CA THR A 2 -29.56 -10.57 29.70
C THR A 2 -29.88 -10.61 28.18
N ALA A 3 -31.14 -10.39 27.79
CA ALA A 3 -31.55 -10.46 26.38
C ALA A 3 -31.36 -9.14 25.59
N THR A 4 -31.11 -8.02 26.26
CA THR A 4 -31.08 -6.70 25.64
C THR A 4 -29.78 -6.35 24.93
N PHE A 5 -28.64 -6.82 25.42
CA PHE A 5 -27.31 -6.52 24.81
C PHE A 5 -27.09 -7.25 23.47
N GLY A 6 -27.47 -8.53 23.39
CA GLY A 6 -27.36 -9.30 22.16
C GLY A 6 -28.24 -8.76 21.03
N THR A 7 -29.45 -8.32 21.36
CA THR A 7 -30.39 -7.74 20.38
C THR A 7 -29.90 -6.39 19.85
N ILE A 8 -29.35 -5.53 20.70
CA ILE A 8 -28.79 -4.22 20.32
C ILE A 8 -27.56 -4.41 19.41
N TYR A 9 -26.69 -5.36 19.72
CA TYR A 9 -25.51 -5.66 18.90
C TYR A 9 -25.88 -6.19 17.50
N VAL A 10 -26.88 -7.07 17.40
CA VAL A 10 -27.39 -7.59 16.12
C VAL A 10 -28.04 -6.49 15.29
N ILE A 11 -28.80 -5.60 15.91
CA ILE A 11 -29.42 -4.45 15.23
C ILE A 11 -28.33 -3.49 14.75
N PHE A 12 -27.32 -3.20 15.56
CA PHE A 12 -26.19 -2.33 15.20
C PHE A 12 -25.42 -2.90 14.01
N LYS A 13 -25.03 -4.20 14.03
CA LYS A 13 -24.39 -4.86 12.87
C LYS A 13 -25.26 -4.79 11.61
N LYS A 14 -26.56 -5.03 11.69
CA LYS A 14 -27.48 -4.93 10.54
C LYS A 14 -27.60 -3.50 10.00
N CYS A 15 -27.62 -2.50 10.87
CA CYS A 15 -27.66 -1.09 10.45
C CYS A 15 -26.34 -0.67 9.77
N VAL A 16 -25.19 -1.07 10.30
CA VAL A 16 -23.87 -0.81 9.70
C VAL A 16 -23.76 -1.49 8.33
N SER A 17 -24.17 -2.77 8.22
CA SER A 17 -24.19 -3.50 6.96
C SER A 17 -25.13 -2.87 5.92
N LEU A 18 -26.29 -2.37 6.32
CA LEU A 18 -27.22 -1.70 5.43
C LEU A 18 -26.67 -0.35 4.93
N ILE A 19 -26.05 0.44 5.82
CA ILE A 19 -25.41 1.71 5.46
C ILE A 19 -24.23 1.47 4.53
N ALA A 20 -23.41 0.46 4.79
CA ALA A 20 -22.31 0.04 3.92
C ALA A 20 -22.84 -0.40 2.55
N ALA A 21 -23.89 -1.21 2.47
CA ALA A 21 -24.51 -1.62 1.22
C ALA A 21 -25.08 -0.43 0.43
N ILE A 22 -25.69 0.55 1.09
CA ILE A 22 -26.17 1.77 0.42
C ILE A 22 -25.01 2.62 -0.09
N MET A 23 -23.92 2.73 0.67
CA MET A 23 -22.70 3.43 0.23
C MET A 23 -22.04 2.72 -0.95
N LEU A 24 -21.96 1.39 -0.94
CA LEU A 24 -21.46 0.60 -2.07
C LEU A 24 -22.31 0.80 -3.33
N LEU A 25 -23.63 0.91 -3.20
CA LEU A 25 -24.54 1.21 -4.33
C LEU A 25 -24.29 2.63 -4.89
N VAL A 26 -23.95 3.59 -4.05
CA VAL A 26 -23.66 4.97 -4.48
C VAL A 26 -22.27 5.07 -5.10
N VAL A 27 -21.28 4.34 -4.56
CA VAL A 27 -19.91 4.30 -5.10
C VAL A 27 -19.87 3.49 -6.40
N GLY A 28 -20.56 2.35 -6.48
CA GLY A 28 -20.61 1.48 -7.66
C GLY A 28 -21.36 2.05 -8.87
N ALA A 29 -22.04 3.21 -8.72
CA ALA A 29 -22.70 3.87 -9.84
C ALA A 29 -21.73 4.58 -10.80
N ASP A 30 -20.53 4.93 -10.32
CA ASP A 30 -19.51 5.63 -11.11
C ASP A 30 -18.64 4.66 -11.97
N GLU A 31 -18.76 3.33 -11.78
CA GLU A 31 -17.84 2.34 -12.38
C GLU A 31 -18.29 1.74 -13.73
N LYS A 32 -19.47 2.08 -14.23
CA LYS A 32 -20.07 1.40 -15.40
C LYS A 32 -19.34 1.56 -16.72
N ASN A 33 -18.29 2.39 -16.81
CA ASN A 33 -17.58 2.68 -18.06
C ASN A 33 -16.04 2.71 -17.90
N THR A 34 -15.47 2.08 -16.87
CA THR A 34 -14.00 2.01 -16.77
C THR A 34 -13.47 1.07 -17.86
N PRO A 35 -12.59 1.53 -18.76
CA PRO A 35 -11.99 0.68 -19.77
C PRO A 35 -11.20 -0.47 -19.13
N ALA A 36 -11.07 -1.58 -19.86
CA ALA A 36 -10.25 -2.70 -19.42
C ALA A 36 -8.77 -2.28 -19.29
N PRO A 37 -8.00 -2.87 -18.37
CA PRO A 37 -6.55 -2.69 -18.33
C PRO A 37 -5.91 -3.21 -19.61
N VAL A 38 -4.70 -2.76 -19.92
CA VAL A 38 -3.90 -3.24 -21.05
C VAL A 38 -2.73 -4.06 -20.52
N GLY A 39 -2.62 -5.29 -20.97
CA GLY A 39 -1.59 -6.24 -20.51
C GLY A 39 -1.96 -7.00 -19.23
N ALA A 40 -3.17 -6.81 -18.71
CA ALA A 40 -3.68 -7.55 -17.55
C ALA A 40 -5.21 -7.70 -17.61
N GLU A 41 -5.75 -8.58 -16.79
CA GLU A 41 -7.19 -8.72 -16.55
C GLU A 41 -7.52 -8.47 -15.07
N VAL A 42 -8.72 -7.95 -14.80
CA VAL A 42 -9.24 -7.82 -13.44
C VAL A 42 -9.83 -9.16 -12.99
N ILE A 43 -9.31 -9.69 -11.88
CA ILE A 43 -9.82 -10.94 -11.28
C ILE A 43 -10.96 -10.63 -10.31
N SER A 44 -10.73 -9.68 -9.41
CA SER A 44 -11.69 -9.30 -8.37
C SER A 44 -11.41 -7.89 -7.85
N LYS A 45 -12.37 -7.37 -7.07
CA LYS A 45 -12.28 -6.05 -6.46
C LYS A 45 -12.99 -6.02 -5.12
N ASP A 46 -12.29 -5.57 -4.10
CA ASP A 46 -12.86 -5.25 -2.79
C ASP A 46 -13.01 -3.75 -2.63
N THR A 47 -14.11 -3.31 -2.03
CA THR A 47 -14.36 -1.89 -1.78
C THR A 47 -14.52 -1.64 -0.29
N TYR A 48 -13.68 -0.76 0.23
CA TYR A 48 -13.67 -0.35 1.64
C TYR A 48 -14.32 1.03 1.78
N VAL A 49 -15.24 1.15 2.72
CA VAL A 49 -15.98 2.40 2.99
C VAL A 49 -16.06 2.66 4.48
N LEU A 50 -16.46 3.87 4.87
CA LEU A 50 -16.65 4.24 6.27
C LEU A 50 -15.36 4.07 7.09
N TYR A 51 -15.44 3.29 8.16
CA TYR A 51 -14.33 3.08 9.07
C TYR A 51 -13.16 2.36 8.40
N ASP A 52 -13.44 1.35 7.56
CA ASP A 52 -12.42 0.55 6.88
C ASP A 52 -11.59 1.40 5.89
N TYR A 53 -12.21 2.40 5.27
CA TYR A 53 -11.49 3.36 4.42
C TYR A 53 -10.33 4.06 5.15
N HIS A 54 -10.46 4.33 6.45
CA HIS A 54 -9.38 4.97 7.22
C HIS A 54 -8.18 4.05 7.47
N MET A 55 -8.33 2.74 7.23
CA MET A 55 -7.26 1.75 7.32
C MET A 55 -6.65 1.43 5.96
N THR A 56 -7.36 1.72 4.87
CA THR A 56 -7.02 1.24 3.51
C THR A 56 -6.85 2.39 2.52
N SER A 57 -6.28 3.51 2.95
CA SER A 57 -6.20 4.72 2.12
C SER A 57 -4.80 5.14 1.72
N GLN A 58 -3.79 4.31 1.98
CA GLN A 58 -2.39 4.56 1.63
C GLN A 58 -1.71 3.28 1.12
N GLY A 59 -1.07 2.50 1.95
CA GLY A 59 -0.30 1.33 1.59
C GLY A 59 -1.06 0.00 1.69
N VAL A 60 -0.56 -1.00 1.00
CA VAL A 60 -0.91 -2.40 1.15
C VAL A 60 0.32 -3.26 0.93
N THR A 61 0.48 -4.31 1.74
CA THR A 61 1.43 -5.40 1.56
C THR A 61 0.81 -6.73 2.03
N ASN A 62 1.51 -7.85 1.88
CA ASN A 62 1.02 -9.15 2.31
C ASN A 62 2.17 -10.03 2.86
N ASP A 63 1.81 -11.12 3.54
CA ASP A 63 2.72 -12.19 3.97
C ASP A 63 2.37 -13.56 3.34
N GLY A 64 1.47 -13.57 2.34
CA GLY A 64 0.93 -14.75 1.68
C GLY A 64 -0.32 -15.33 2.35
N GLU A 65 -0.65 -14.90 3.58
CA GLU A 65 -1.84 -15.32 4.33
C GLU A 65 -2.76 -14.13 4.63
N PHE A 66 -2.18 -12.96 4.90
CA PHE A 66 -2.91 -11.76 5.28
C PHE A 66 -2.45 -10.55 4.46
N PHE A 67 -3.39 -9.63 4.23
CA PHE A 67 -3.08 -8.27 3.83
C PHE A 67 -2.82 -7.39 5.05
N TYR A 68 -1.87 -6.47 4.89
CA TYR A 68 -1.59 -5.38 5.82
C TYR A 68 -1.82 -4.06 5.09
N PHE A 69 -2.63 -3.21 5.67
CA PHE A 69 -3.00 -1.90 5.10
C PHE A 69 -2.49 -0.77 5.97
N SER A 70 -2.23 0.37 5.34
CA SER A 70 -2.08 1.65 6.03
C SER A 70 -3.15 2.66 5.58
N GLY A 71 -3.58 3.46 6.53
CA GLY A 71 -4.16 4.77 6.30
C GLY A 71 -3.20 5.81 6.84
N LYS A 72 -3.52 7.10 6.73
CA LYS A 72 -2.60 8.20 7.13
C LYS A 72 -1.90 7.98 8.49
N LYS A 73 -2.62 7.45 9.50
CA LYS A 73 -2.10 7.21 10.87
C LYS A 73 -2.55 5.86 11.43
N ASN A 74 -3.06 4.98 10.61
CA ASN A 74 -3.69 3.75 11.07
C ASN A 74 -3.11 2.55 10.33
N LEU A 75 -3.21 1.37 10.95
CA LEU A 75 -2.88 0.10 10.32
C LEU A 75 -4.06 -0.85 10.41
N GLY A 76 -4.22 -1.68 9.38
CA GLY A 76 -5.22 -2.74 9.30
C GLY A 76 -4.61 -4.07 8.89
N LYS A 77 -5.16 -5.18 9.39
CA LYS A 77 -4.84 -6.55 8.95
C LYS A 77 -6.12 -7.21 8.47
N ALA A 78 -6.08 -7.80 7.30
CA ALA A 78 -7.22 -8.46 6.67
C ALA A 78 -6.85 -9.86 6.18
N ASP A 79 -7.85 -10.69 6.06
CA ASP A 79 -7.74 -11.98 5.42
C ASP A 79 -7.49 -11.82 3.91
N ILE A 80 -6.53 -12.55 3.34
CA ILE A 80 -6.11 -12.35 1.94
C ILE A 80 -7.16 -12.80 0.93
N GLU A 81 -7.99 -13.81 1.27
CA GLU A 81 -9.00 -14.35 0.38
C GLU A 81 -10.25 -13.48 0.37
N THR A 82 -10.72 -13.07 1.55
CA THR A 82 -11.98 -12.35 1.71
C THR A 82 -11.84 -10.84 1.71
N GLY A 83 -10.64 -10.32 1.98
CA GLY A 83 -10.39 -8.88 2.18
C GLY A 83 -11.01 -8.34 3.49
N GLU A 84 -11.60 -9.18 4.36
CA GLU A 84 -12.24 -8.73 5.60
C GLU A 84 -11.20 -8.29 6.63
N ILE A 85 -11.27 -7.02 7.05
CA ILE A 85 -10.40 -6.47 8.10
C ILE A 85 -10.86 -6.98 9.46
N PHE A 86 -9.98 -7.66 10.18
CA PHE A 86 -10.28 -8.23 11.49
C PHE A 86 -9.41 -7.69 12.63
N ARG A 87 -8.32 -6.98 12.29
CA ARG A 87 -7.47 -6.30 13.27
C ARG A 87 -7.12 -4.90 12.79
N ILE A 88 -7.12 -3.95 13.71
CA ILE A 88 -6.79 -2.55 13.45
C ILE A 88 -5.96 -1.97 14.58
N THR A 89 -5.10 -1.02 14.24
CA THR A 89 -4.41 -0.13 15.17
C THR A 89 -4.63 1.30 14.70
N THR A 90 -5.33 2.09 15.51
CA THR A 90 -5.52 3.53 15.27
C THR A 90 -4.40 4.31 15.94
N ASN A 91 -4.02 5.46 15.34
CA ASN A 91 -2.88 6.26 15.81
C ASN A 91 -1.64 5.37 15.97
N ALA A 92 -1.28 4.69 14.88
CA ALA A 92 -0.20 3.70 14.89
C ALA A 92 1.19 4.35 14.93
N ILE A 93 1.31 5.64 14.55
CA ILE A 93 2.58 6.38 14.68
C ILE A 93 2.89 6.53 16.17
N PRO A 94 4.08 6.07 16.64
CA PRO A 94 4.45 6.20 18.05
C PRO A 94 4.48 7.66 18.52
N ASP A 95 4.05 7.91 19.76
CA ASP A 95 4.00 9.26 20.34
C ASP A 95 5.34 10.01 20.19
N GLU A 96 6.46 9.32 20.39
CA GLU A 96 7.80 9.88 20.22
C GLU A 96 8.08 10.40 18.80
N LEU A 97 7.52 9.74 17.79
CA LEU A 97 7.64 10.17 16.38
C LEU A 97 6.63 11.28 16.05
N GLU A 98 5.42 11.23 16.59
CA GLU A 98 4.46 12.33 16.45
C GLU A 98 4.99 13.63 17.07
N GLU A 99 5.65 13.56 18.23
CA GLU A 99 6.32 14.72 18.87
C GLU A 99 7.47 15.28 18.02
N MET A 100 8.09 14.45 17.17
CA MET A 100 9.11 14.87 16.20
C MET A 100 8.52 15.42 14.89
N GLY A 101 7.20 15.37 14.71
CA GLY A 101 6.50 15.90 13.55
C GLY A 101 6.05 14.84 12.53
N TYR A 102 6.39 13.57 12.69
CA TYR A 102 5.90 12.52 11.79
C TYR A 102 4.38 12.39 11.90
N ASP A 103 3.69 12.45 10.77
CA ASP A 103 2.22 12.47 10.76
C ASP A 103 1.57 11.64 9.65
N HIS A 104 2.36 10.95 8.84
CA HIS A 104 1.88 10.23 7.67
C HIS A 104 2.58 8.88 7.50
N ILE A 105 1.77 7.80 7.45
CA ILE A 105 2.21 6.47 7.06
C ILE A 105 1.85 6.28 5.58
N GLY A 106 2.84 5.98 4.75
CA GLY A 106 2.69 5.65 3.33
C GLY A 106 2.63 4.14 3.08
N GLY A 107 3.38 3.68 2.07
CA GLY A 107 3.47 2.28 1.67
C GLY A 107 4.13 1.39 2.72
N LEU A 108 3.81 0.11 2.62
CA LEU A 108 4.24 -0.94 3.54
C LEU A 108 4.97 -2.05 2.79
N SER A 109 5.81 -2.79 3.50
CA SER A 109 6.29 -4.11 3.08
C SER A 109 6.31 -5.06 4.28
N CYS A 110 6.07 -6.35 4.09
CA CYS A 110 6.00 -7.34 5.17
C CYS A 110 6.95 -8.50 4.90
N CYS A 111 7.77 -8.84 5.90
CA CYS A 111 8.57 -10.05 5.88
C CYS A 111 8.87 -10.54 7.30
N ASP A 112 9.03 -11.84 7.47
CA ASP A 112 9.46 -12.49 8.74
C ASP A 112 8.68 -12.00 9.98
N GLY A 113 7.37 -11.77 9.82
CA GLY A 113 6.50 -11.33 10.91
C GLY A 113 6.66 -9.85 11.30
N ILE A 114 7.34 -9.05 10.48
CA ILE A 114 7.52 -7.61 10.65
C ILE A 114 6.89 -6.86 9.48
N VAL A 115 6.10 -5.84 9.78
CA VAL A 115 5.64 -4.84 8.82
C VAL A 115 6.56 -3.63 8.88
N TYR A 116 7.21 -3.34 7.78
CA TYR A 116 8.02 -2.14 7.55
C TYR A 116 7.12 -1.07 6.95
N ALA A 117 7.05 0.07 7.59
CA ALA A 117 6.20 1.18 7.15
C ALA A 117 7.05 2.40 6.82
N ALA A 118 6.87 2.94 5.64
CA ALA A 118 7.38 4.25 5.26
C ALA A 118 6.60 5.32 6.01
N VAL A 119 7.27 6.18 6.79
CA VAL A 119 6.65 7.22 7.62
C VAL A 119 7.37 8.55 7.43
N GLU A 120 6.60 9.62 7.28
CA GLU A 120 7.12 10.95 6.96
C GLU A 120 6.36 12.08 7.68
N ASP A 121 6.94 13.29 7.67
CA ASP A 121 6.31 14.51 8.14
C ASP A 121 5.72 15.30 6.96
N GLY A 122 4.60 14.85 6.43
CA GLY A 122 3.90 15.60 5.38
C GLY A 122 3.14 16.81 5.95
N PRO A 123 3.16 17.98 5.33
CA PRO A 123 3.64 18.27 3.96
C PRO A 123 5.08 18.81 3.87
N ASP A 124 5.83 18.85 4.97
CA ASP A 124 7.14 19.53 5.00
C ASP A 124 8.24 18.64 4.41
N TYR A 125 8.08 17.31 4.50
CA TYR A 125 9.01 16.28 3.99
C TYR A 125 10.47 16.44 4.45
N GLU A 126 10.67 17.08 5.63
CA GLU A 126 12.00 17.24 6.20
C GLU A 126 12.53 15.96 6.86
N ARG A 127 11.61 15.06 7.22
CA ARG A 127 11.91 13.82 7.95
C ARG A 127 11.20 12.65 7.34
N SER A 128 11.96 11.60 7.09
CA SER A 128 11.46 10.31 6.64
C SER A 128 12.10 9.20 7.45
N CYS A 129 11.37 8.15 7.74
CA CYS A 129 11.89 6.98 8.43
C CYS A 129 11.16 5.70 8.02
N ILE A 130 11.75 4.56 8.33
CA ILE A 130 11.08 3.26 8.31
C ILE A 130 10.76 2.88 9.75
N VAL A 131 9.48 2.61 10.03
CA VAL A 131 8.98 2.19 11.35
C VAL A 131 8.60 0.71 11.29
N LEU A 132 8.99 -0.06 12.29
CA LEU A 132 8.77 -1.50 12.36
C LEU A 132 7.60 -1.83 13.28
N TYR A 133 6.64 -2.60 12.74
CA TYR A 133 5.49 -3.11 13.48
C TYR A 133 5.49 -4.63 13.49
N ASP A 134 5.07 -5.21 14.59
CA ASP A 134 4.81 -6.65 14.69
C ASP A 134 3.58 -7.03 13.85
N ALA A 135 3.74 -7.94 12.91
CA ALA A 135 2.72 -8.29 11.93
C ALA A 135 1.50 -9.01 12.53
N GLU A 136 1.65 -9.68 13.67
CA GLU A 136 0.51 -10.31 14.33
C GLU A 136 -0.35 -9.30 15.07
N THR A 137 0.26 -8.36 15.78
CA THR A 137 -0.44 -7.45 16.68
C THR A 137 -0.66 -6.05 16.11
N LEU A 138 0.04 -5.67 15.05
CA LEU A 138 0.14 -4.32 14.47
C LEU A 138 0.64 -3.27 15.48
N LYS A 139 1.45 -3.68 16.45
CA LYS A 139 2.04 -2.80 17.44
C LYS A 139 3.45 -2.41 17.04
N TYR A 140 3.80 -1.17 17.32
CA TYR A 140 5.18 -0.69 17.20
C TYR A 140 6.15 -1.57 18.00
N THR A 141 7.24 -1.98 17.38
CA THR A 141 8.24 -2.88 17.98
C THR A 141 9.25 -2.15 18.86
N GLY A 142 9.19 -0.83 18.93
CA GLY A 142 10.21 0.01 19.58
C GLY A 142 11.38 0.34 18.64
N LYS A 143 11.26 0.04 17.34
CA LYS A 143 12.33 0.30 16.35
C LYS A 143 11.84 1.16 15.22
N TYR A 144 12.62 2.19 14.91
CA TYR A 144 12.49 2.97 13.69
C TYR A 144 13.90 3.40 13.21
N TYR A 145 14.00 3.74 11.94
CA TYR A 145 15.26 4.07 11.29
C TYR A 145 15.08 5.32 10.44
N PRO A 146 15.66 6.46 10.86
CA PRO A 146 15.65 7.69 10.05
C PRO A 146 16.34 7.47 8.70
N LEU A 147 15.74 8.01 7.64
CA LEU A 147 16.32 7.99 6.31
C LEU A 147 17.03 9.32 6.00
N PRO A 148 18.09 9.29 5.17
CA PRO A 148 18.80 10.51 4.78
C PRO A 148 17.89 11.47 3.99
N TYR A 149 17.77 12.71 4.41
CA TYR A 149 16.98 13.74 3.74
C TYR A 149 17.39 13.94 2.27
N ASP A 150 18.70 13.95 1.98
CA ASP A 150 19.22 14.17 0.62
C ASP A 150 18.75 13.12 -0.40
N LEU A 151 18.28 11.96 0.08
CA LEU A 151 17.72 10.88 -0.74
C LEU A 151 16.18 10.87 -0.76
N HIS A 152 15.53 11.71 0.06
CA HIS A 152 14.08 11.70 0.26
C HIS A 152 13.53 13.12 0.44
N LYS A 153 13.90 14.05 -0.46
CA LYS A 153 13.49 15.47 -0.38
C LYS A 153 12.00 15.72 -0.55
N GLU A 154 11.31 14.73 -1.13
CA GLU A 154 9.86 14.74 -1.30
C GLU A 154 9.18 13.63 -0.47
N GLY A 155 9.82 13.25 0.64
CA GLY A 155 9.34 12.20 1.52
C GLY A 155 9.72 10.78 1.10
N VAL A 156 9.20 9.80 1.83
CA VAL A 156 9.34 8.37 1.55
C VAL A 156 7.96 7.74 1.37
N PRO A 157 7.39 7.77 0.16
CA PRO A 157 6.03 7.30 -0.06
C PRO A 157 5.86 5.79 0.11
N TRP A 158 6.93 5.01 -0.02
CA TRP A 158 6.91 3.55 0.05
C TRP A 158 8.27 2.96 0.44
N CYS A 159 8.24 1.70 0.86
CA CYS A 159 9.42 0.84 0.97
C CYS A 159 9.06 -0.56 0.47
N ALA A 160 10.06 -1.30 -0.03
CA ALA A 160 9.89 -2.69 -0.45
C ALA A 160 11.07 -3.53 0.03
N VAL A 161 10.79 -4.64 0.69
CA VAL A 161 11.79 -5.56 1.24
C VAL A 161 12.13 -6.66 0.25
N ASP A 162 13.42 -6.92 0.08
CA ASP A 162 13.98 -8.06 -0.64
C ASP A 162 14.68 -8.98 0.38
N VAL A 163 13.99 -10.02 0.80
CA VAL A 163 14.50 -10.96 1.82
C VAL A 163 15.69 -11.74 1.29
N GLU A 164 15.71 -12.08 -0.01
CA GLU A 164 16.78 -12.89 -0.61
C GLU A 164 18.12 -12.15 -0.61
N LYS A 165 18.08 -10.82 -0.81
CA LYS A 165 19.28 -9.97 -0.83
C LYS A 165 19.56 -9.29 0.49
N ASN A 166 18.68 -9.43 1.47
CA ASN A 166 18.70 -8.69 2.72
C ASN A 166 18.71 -7.17 2.51
N TYR A 167 17.83 -6.67 1.61
CA TYR A 167 17.74 -5.26 1.25
C TYR A 167 16.33 -4.70 1.48
N ILE A 168 16.26 -3.39 1.64
CA ILE A 168 15.03 -2.60 1.54
C ILE A 168 15.27 -1.48 0.53
N TYR A 169 14.31 -1.31 -0.39
CA TYR A 169 14.33 -0.31 -1.43
C TYR A 169 13.39 0.84 -1.10
N THR A 170 13.81 2.05 -1.46
CA THR A 170 12.98 3.27 -1.45
C THR A 170 13.31 4.12 -2.67
N ALA A 171 12.47 5.10 -2.98
CA ALA A 171 12.79 6.19 -3.91
C ALA A 171 12.02 7.45 -3.53
N GLU A 172 12.36 8.58 -4.17
CA GLU A 172 11.57 9.80 -4.10
C GLU A 172 10.20 9.63 -4.79
N TRP A 173 9.24 10.46 -4.44
CA TRP A 173 7.88 10.39 -4.95
C TRP A 173 7.79 10.78 -6.44
N THR A 174 8.35 11.93 -6.84
CA THR A 174 8.25 12.44 -8.21
C THR A 174 9.53 12.25 -8.99
N ASN A 175 9.38 11.85 -10.27
CA ASN A 175 10.48 11.71 -11.22
C ASN A 175 11.69 10.95 -10.66
N ALA A 176 11.45 9.89 -9.90
CA ALA A 176 12.51 9.09 -9.33
C ALA A 176 13.44 8.55 -10.42
N THR A 177 14.72 8.89 -10.34
CA THR A 177 15.77 8.47 -11.28
C THR A 177 16.72 7.44 -10.68
N VAL A 178 16.57 7.16 -9.38
CA VAL A 178 17.37 6.18 -8.65
C VAL A 178 16.51 5.42 -7.65
N LEU A 179 16.86 4.15 -7.40
CA LEU A 179 16.46 3.42 -6.22
C LEU A 179 17.54 3.57 -5.15
N ASN A 180 17.13 3.85 -3.93
CA ASN A 180 17.98 3.79 -2.76
C ASN A 180 17.91 2.38 -2.18
N VAL A 181 19.04 1.77 -1.90
CA VAL A 181 19.15 0.40 -1.37
C VAL A 181 19.80 0.47 0.00
N PHE A 182 19.05 0.02 1.00
CA PHE A 182 19.53 -0.06 2.37
C PHE A 182 19.65 -1.53 2.79
N ASP A 183 20.58 -1.81 3.68
CA ASP A 183 20.68 -3.12 4.34
C ASP A 183 19.47 -3.33 5.26
N LEU A 184 18.81 -4.48 5.19
CA LEU A 184 17.55 -4.74 5.90
C LEU A 184 17.71 -4.79 7.41
N ASP A 185 18.87 -5.24 7.92
CA ASP A 185 19.12 -5.38 9.35
C ASP A 185 19.51 -4.06 10.02
N THR A 186 20.30 -3.23 9.30
CA THR A 186 20.90 -2.00 9.85
C THR A 186 20.25 -0.73 9.35
N LEU A 187 19.55 -0.80 8.22
CA LEU A 187 19.05 0.35 7.42
C LEU A 187 20.14 1.37 7.06
N GLU A 188 21.40 0.92 6.97
CA GLU A 188 22.47 1.71 6.40
C GLU A 188 22.39 1.68 4.87
N LEU A 189 22.67 2.82 4.22
CA LEU A 189 22.70 2.91 2.76
C LEU A 189 23.83 2.03 2.19
N VAL A 190 23.46 1.07 1.35
CA VAL A 190 24.40 0.18 0.66
C VAL A 190 24.84 0.78 -0.68
N LYS A 191 23.87 1.19 -1.48
CA LYS A 191 24.10 1.75 -2.82
C LYS A 191 22.86 2.48 -3.32
N THR A 192 23.01 3.18 -4.44
CA THR A 192 21.89 3.64 -5.28
C THR A 192 21.97 2.95 -6.64
N ILE A 193 20.82 2.69 -7.25
CA ILE A 193 20.70 2.06 -8.57
C ILE A 193 20.07 3.08 -9.51
N PRO A 194 20.79 3.58 -10.53
CA PRO A 194 20.22 4.45 -11.55
C PRO A 194 19.13 3.72 -12.32
N LEU A 195 17.98 4.36 -12.51
CA LEU A 195 16.88 3.84 -13.31
C LEU A 195 17.09 4.18 -14.78
N SER A 196 16.72 3.28 -15.71
CA SER A 196 16.83 3.48 -17.15
C SER A 196 15.93 4.60 -17.68
N GLN A 197 14.88 4.94 -16.94
CA GLN A 197 14.00 6.09 -17.15
C GLN A 197 13.43 6.56 -15.82
N PRO A 198 13.03 7.85 -15.69
CA PRO A 198 12.34 8.32 -14.49
C PRO A 198 11.01 7.60 -14.30
N VAL A 199 10.66 7.34 -13.04
CA VAL A 199 9.34 6.84 -12.64
C VAL A 199 8.68 7.90 -11.77
N ASP A 200 7.47 8.32 -12.14
CA ASP A 200 6.81 9.46 -11.52
C ASP A 200 5.68 9.03 -10.59
N ARG A 201 5.57 9.72 -9.45
CA ARG A 201 4.48 9.58 -8.48
C ARG A 201 4.27 8.13 -8.01
N VAL A 202 5.36 7.47 -7.60
CA VAL A 202 5.29 6.11 -7.07
C VAL A 202 4.67 6.12 -5.68
N GLN A 203 3.55 5.42 -5.50
CA GLN A 203 2.80 5.38 -4.24
C GLN A 203 2.94 4.05 -3.49
N GLY A 204 3.37 3.01 -4.18
CA GLY A 204 3.61 1.71 -3.57
C GLY A 204 4.50 0.83 -4.42
N ALA A 205 5.21 -0.08 -3.77
CA ALA A 205 6.05 -1.05 -4.46
C ALA A 205 6.12 -2.37 -3.67
N GLU A 206 6.37 -3.46 -4.39
CA GLU A 206 6.57 -4.79 -3.81
C GLU A 206 7.60 -5.57 -4.60
N MET A 207 8.44 -6.33 -3.89
CA MET A 207 9.35 -7.30 -4.49
C MET A 207 8.62 -8.61 -4.75
N PHE A 208 8.72 -9.13 -5.96
CA PHE A 208 8.20 -10.44 -6.32
C PHE A 208 9.08 -11.08 -7.40
N ASP A 209 9.51 -12.33 -7.16
CA ASP A 209 10.34 -13.12 -8.08
C ASP A 209 11.57 -12.34 -8.61
N GLY A 210 12.30 -11.69 -7.68
CA GLY A 210 13.53 -10.94 -7.97
C GLY A 210 13.32 -9.64 -8.74
N LYS A 211 12.07 -9.18 -8.95
CA LYS A 211 11.71 -7.92 -9.60
C LYS A 211 11.00 -6.98 -8.62
N LEU A 212 11.19 -5.68 -8.80
CA LEU A 212 10.47 -4.66 -8.06
C LEU A 212 9.31 -4.15 -8.93
N TYR A 213 8.08 -4.31 -8.45
CA TYR A 213 6.89 -3.74 -9.09
C TYR A 213 6.47 -2.47 -8.38
N MET A 214 6.08 -1.45 -9.14
CA MET A 214 5.74 -0.12 -8.64
C MET A 214 4.38 0.35 -9.16
N SER A 215 3.53 0.83 -8.26
CA SER A 215 2.26 1.50 -8.58
C SER A 215 2.46 3.01 -8.65
N CYS A 216 2.07 3.61 -9.77
CA CYS A 216 2.23 5.04 -10.01
C CYS A 216 0.89 5.76 -10.11
N ASP A 217 0.81 6.95 -9.50
CA ASP A 217 -0.36 7.82 -9.54
C ASP A 217 -0.24 8.86 -10.65
N GLU A 218 -0.05 8.42 -11.90
CA GLU A 218 -0.01 9.32 -13.05
C GLU A 218 -1.34 10.07 -13.20
N LEU A 219 -1.25 11.33 -13.63
CA LEU A 219 -2.38 12.26 -13.61
C LEU A 219 -3.33 12.12 -14.84
N ASP A 220 -2.93 11.36 -15.84
CA ASP A 220 -3.68 11.21 -17.10
C ASP A 220 -4.75 10.10 -17.09
N GLY A 221 -4.84 9.35 -15.98
CA GLY A 221 -5.78 8.24 -15.82
C GLY A 221 -5.30 6.89 -16.37
N ASN A 222 -4.17 6.86 -17.09
CA ASN A 222 -3.50 5.64 -17.53
C ASN A 222 -2.42 5.28 -16.51
N LYS A 223 -2.82 4.73 -15.37
CA LYS A 223 -1.88 4.46 -14.29
C LYS A 223 -1.13 3.16 -14.55
N HIS A 224 0.19 3.27 -14.64
CA HIS A 224 1.04 2.13 -14.93
C HIS A 224 1.43 1.36 -13.67
N ILE A 225 1.62 0.07 -13.84
CA ILE A 225 2.46 -0.75 -12.98
C ILE A 225 3.78 -0.96 -13.72
N TYR A 226 4.84 -0.44 -13.14
CA TYR A 226 6.19 -0.65 -13.65
C TYR A 226 6.82 -1.88 -13.03
N CYS A 227 7.68 -2.53 -13.80
CA CYS A 227 8.57 -3.62 -13.37
C CYS A 227 10.01 -3.13 -13.52
N VAL A 228 10.78 -3.22 -12.44
CA VAL A 228 12.17 -2.79 -12.39
C VAL A 228 13.07 -3.99 -12.11
N ASP A 229 14.06 -4.16 -12.93
CA ASP A 229 15.17 -5.07 -12.66
C ASP A 229 16.14 -4.39 -11.69
N VAL A 230 16.19 -4.85 -10.45
CA VAL A 230 16.97 -4.21 -9.38
C VAL A 230 18.48 -4.44 -9.48
N GLU A 231 18.96 -5.24 -10.45
CA GLU A 231 20.40 -5.37 -10.73
C GLU A 231 20.87 -4.32 -11.73
N SER A 232 20.09 -4.11 -12.78
CA SER A 232 20.44 -3.20 -13.88
C SER A 232 19.81 -1.82 -13.77
N GLY A 233 18.71 -1.68 -13.04
CA GLY A 233 17.87 -0.48 -13.03
C GLY A 233 16.99 -0.34 -14.26
N ASP A 234 16.84 -1.40 -15.09
CA ASP A 234 15.95 -1.37 -16.25
C ASP A 234 14.50 -1.29 -15.84
N VAL A 235 13.76 -0.32 -16.39
CA VAL A 235 12.36 -0.01 -16.07
C VAL A 235 11.49 -0.32 -17.28
N GLN A 236 10.47 -1.14 -17.08
CA GLN A 236 9.50 -1.50 -18.12
C GLN A 236 8.08 -1.36 -17.57
N VAL A 237 7.11 -1.04 -18.44
CA VAL A 237 5.69 -1.11 -18.09
C VAL A 237 5.28 -2.58 -18.06
N SER A 238 4.84 -3.05 -16.90
CA SER A 238 4.28 -4.41 -16.75
C SER A 238 2.87 -4.44 -17.32
N PHE A 239 2.00 -3.52 -16.89
CA PHE A 239 0.66 -3.34 -17.46
C PHE A 239 0.12 -1.94 -17.15
N THR A 240 -0.95 -1.54 -17.86
CA THR A 240 -1.60 -0.25 -17.69
C THR A 240 -3.02 -0.43 -17.14
N ARG A 241 -3.34 0.32 -16.09
CA ARG A 241 -4.67 0.40 -15.50
C ARG A 241 -5.41 1.64 -16.02
N ASN A 242 -6.60 1.46 -16.55
CA ASN A 242 -7.43 2.56 -17.05
C ASN A 242 -8.48 2.93 -15.98
N VAL A 243 -8.06 3.57 -14.90
CA VAL A 243 -8.94 3.83 -13.73
C VAL A 243 -9.49 5.25 -13.64
N GLY A 244 -9.10 6.13 -14.56
CA GLY A 244 -9.53 7.54 -14.58
C GLY A 244 -8.59 8.46 -13.78
N ALA A 245 -8.49 9.71 -14.24
CA ALA A 245 -7.58 10.72 -13.66
C ALA A 245 -8.00 11.17 -12.25
N GLU A 246 -9.27 11.02 -11.90
CA GLU A 246 -9.83 11.38 -10.60
C GLU A 246 -9.57 10.33 -9.50
N ILE A 247 -9.11 9.14 -9.88
CA ILE A 247 -8.73 8.07 -8.95
C ILE A 247 -7.27 8.28 -8.55
N GLU A 248 -6.99 8.27 -7.27
CA GLU A 248 -5.63 8.34 -6.73
C GLU A 248 -5.12 6.91 -6.53
N ALA A 249 -4.11 6.51 -7.31
CA ALA A 249 -3.44 5.23 -7.09
C ALA A 249 -2.59 5.32 -5.81
N GLU A 250 -2.63 4.28 -5.03
CA GLU A 250 -1.93 4.17 -3.74
C GLU A 250 -1.04 2.91 -3.73
N GLY A 251 -0.92 2.25 -2.61
CA GLY A 251 -0.08 1.08 -2.42
C GLY A 251 -0.39 -0.08 -3.36
N MET A 252 0.58 -0.96 -3.51
CA MET A 252 0.41 -2.23 -4.21
C MET A 252 1.15 -3.35 -3.50
N THR A 253 0.71 -4.57 -3.77
CA THR A 253 1.42 -5.77 -3.35
C THR A 253 1.23 -6.89 -4.37
N VAL A 254 2.08 -7.91 -4.34
CA VAL A 254 2.01 -9.08 -5.22
C VAL A 254 2.14 -10.33 -4.36
N TYR A 255 1.29 -11.34 -4.62
CA TYR A 255 1.42 -12.66 -4.01
C TYR A 255 1.23 -13.76 -5.05
N ALA A 256 1.72 -14.96 -4.77
CA ALA A 256 1.49 -16.13 -5.61
C ALA A 256 0.12 -16.77 -5.25
N ASP A 257 -0.71 -17.07 -6.25
CA ASP A 257 -1.93 -17.86 -6.06
C ASP A 257 -1.60 -19.36 -5.79
N GLU A 258 -2.62 -20.18 -5.64
CA GLU A 258 -2.48 -21.63 -5.40
C GLU A 258 -1.71 -22.39 -6.50
N ASN A 259 -1.61 -21.81 -7.71
CA ASN A 259 -0.85 -22.34 -8.84
C ASN A 259 0.57 -21.75 -8.93
N GLY A 260 0.94 -20.82 -8.04
CA GLY A 260 2.19 -20.11 -8.07
C GLY A 260 2.20 -18.89 -9.01
N GLU A 261 1.05 -18.53 -9.60
CA GLU A 261 0.95 -17.40 -10.53
C GLU A 261 0.80 -16.07 -9.79
N PRO A 262 1.45 -14.98 -10.27
CA PRO A 262 1.41 -13.69 -9.60
C PRO A 262 0.02 -13.04 -9.67
N VAL A 263 -0.47 -12.61 -8.50
CA VAL A 263 -1.66 -11.78 -8.36
C VAL A 263 -1.24 -10.39 -7.89
N PHE A 264 -1.46 -9.39 -8.73
CA PHE A 264 -1.15 -8.00 -8.43
C PHE A 264 -2.34 -7.34 -7.76
N CYS A 265 -2.16 -6.87 -6.54
CA CYS A 265 -3.19 -6.17 -5.78
C CYS A 265 -2.84 -4.69 -5.73
N VAL A 266 -3.69 -3.84 -6.26
CA VAL A 266 -3.46 -2.39 -6.26
C VAL A 266 -4.58 -1.69 -5.52
N LEU A 267 -4.19 -0.85 -4.59
CA LEU A 267 -5.07 -0.03 -3.78
C LEU A 267 -5.28 1.32 -4.45
N ASP A 268 -6.53 1.73 -4.58
CA ASP A 268 -6.92 3.02 -5.16
C ASP A 268 -7.84 3.77 -4.20
N ARG A 269 -7.67 5.08 -4.08
CA ARG A 269 -8.63 5.94 -3.40
C ARG A 269 -9.66 6.43 -4.40
N GLY A 270 -10.93 6.28 -4.05
CA GLY A 270 -12.02 6.78 -4.88
C GLY A 270 -12.03 8.31 -4.98
N ALA A 271 -12.53 8.84 -6.10
CA ALA A 271 -12.56 10.27 -6.46
C ALA A 271 -13.06 11.21 -5.34
N ARG A 272 -13.92 10.74 -4.45
CA ARG A 272 -14.46 11.51 -3.32
C ARG A 272 -13.71 11.32 -2.02
N ARG A 273 -12.62 10.53 -2.02
CA ARG A 273 -11.85 10.17 -0.82
C ARG A 273 -12.72 9.66 0.34
N LYS A 274 -13.72 8.82 0.03
CA LYS A 274 -14.65 8.20 0.99
C LYS A 274 -14.68 6.68 0.89
N SER A 275 -13.94 6.14 -0.06
CA SER A 275 -13.76 4.72 -0.29
C SER A 275 -12.38 4.46 -0.83
N SER A 276 -11.90 3.25 -0.65
CA SER A 276 -10.76 2.69 -1.37
C SER A 276 -11.15 1.36 -2.01
N ASN A 277 -10.45 1.00 -3.06
CA ASN A 277 -10.66 -0.23 -3.78
C ASN A 277 -9.35 -1.00 -3.83
N LEU A 278 -9.35 -2.26 -3.43
CA LEU A 278 -8.26 -3.19 -3.69
C LEU A 278 -8.65 -4.01 -4.91
N THR A 279 -8.04 -3.73 -6.04
CA THR A 279 -8.31 -4.47 -7.29
C THR A 279 -7.19 -5.48 -7.51
N ARG A 280 -7.59 -6.74 -7.74
CA ARG A 280 -6.66 -7.82 -8.08
C ARG A 280 -6.58 -7.99 -9.58
N TYR A 281 -5.36 -8.08 -10.08
CA TYR A 281 -5.04 -8.25 -11.50
C TYR A 281 -4.21 -9.51 -11.72
N ARG A 282 -4.37 -10.12 -12.89
CA ARG A 282 -3.47 -11.14 -13.44
C ARG A 282 -2.93 -10.64 -14.77
N LEU A 283 -1.68 -10.91 -15.09
CA LEU A 283 -1.12 -10.57 -16.39
C LEU A 283 -1.90 -11.34 -17.48
N ALA A 284 -2.18 -10.66 -18.59
CA ALA A 284 -2.77 -11.31 -19.76
C ALA A 284 -1.70 -12.10 -20.51
N ASP A 285 -2.10 -13.26 -21.06
CA ASP A 285 -1.25 -14.11 -21.88
C ASP A 285 -0.72 -13.43 -23.17
#